data_193171ed1e715c0807127f264e53efa0
#
_entry.id   193171ed1e715c0807127f264e53efa0
#
_cell.length_a   1.000
_cell.length_b   1.000
_cell.length_c   1.000
_cell.angle_alpha   90.00
_cell.angle_beta   90.00
_cell.angle_gamma   90.00
#
_symmetry.space_group_name_H-M   'P 1'
#
loop_
_entity.id
_entity.type
_entity.pdbx_description
1 polymer ?
#
loop_
_entity_poly.entity_id
_entity_poly.type
_entity_poly.pdbx_seq_one_letter_code
_entity_poly.pdbx_strand_id
1 'polypeptide(L)'
;MGALTPQQWTLELAVLAGGEPVGFQSIGGTEFAVTREVHTGSWLGRRHHGRGIGTEMRTAVLHLAFDGLGADWAVSSALDGNHASIGVSRKLGYADDGTAVQTVQGRRRIDRRFRIDRETWVTRRTVPVRIEGLEPCRELLGAVSAVAAAATA
;
A
#
# COMPACT_ATOMS: atom_id res chain seq x y z
N MET A 1 9.85 16.49 -7.88
CA MET A 1 9.44 15.16 -8.36
C MET A 1 10.66 14.27 -8.29
N GLY A 2 10.69 13.31 -7.36
CA GLY A 2 11.77 12.33 -7.28
C GLY A 2 11.72 11.42 -8.51
N ALA A 3 12.88 11.08 -9.08
CA ALA A 3 12.95 10.11 -10.16
C ALA A 3 12.57 8.71 -9.60
N LEU A 4 11.79 7.94 -10.34
CA LEU A 4 11.55 6.54 -10.04
C LEU A 4 12.85 5.77 -10.31
N THR A 5 13.36 5.10 -9.30
CA THR A 5 14.54 4.21 -9.41
C THR A 5 14.25 2.90 -8.70
N PRO A 6 14.94 1.80 -9.04
CA PRO A 6 14.76 0.53 -8.34
C PRO A 6 15.05 0.61 -6.83
N GLN A 7 15.89 1.56 -6.40
CA GLN A 7 16.25 1.78 -5.00
C GLN A 7 15.18 2.56 -4.24
N GLN A 8 14.46 3.46 -4.93
CA GLN A 8 13.42 4.26 -4.31
C GLN A 8 12.35 4.66 -5.32
N TRP A 9 11.13 4.28 -5.06
CA TRP A 9 10.00 4.61 -5.92
C TRP A 9 8.72 4.79 -5.12
N THR A 10 7.82 5.58 -5.67
CA THR A 10 6.44 5.73 -5.19
C THR A 10 5.53 5.89 -6.39
N LEU A 11 4.47 5.10 -6.45
CA LEU A 11 3.39 5.21 -7.42
C LEU A 11 2.18 5.86 -6.74
N GLU A 12 1.64 6.88 -7.36
CA GLU A 12 0.38 7.52 -6.99
C GLU A 12 -0.70 7.06 -7.98
N LEU A 13 -1.64 6.25 -7.51
CA LEU A 13 -2.71 5.67 -8.32
C LEU A 13 -4.01 6.41 -8.08
N ALA A 14 -4.60 6.96 -9.13
CA ALA A 14 -5.92 7.55 -9.04
C ALA A 14 -6.97 6.47 -8.73
N VAL A 15 -7.85 6.75 -7.79
CA VAL A 15 -8.98 5.88 -7.46
C VAL A 15 -10.22 6.42 -8.14
N LEU A 16 -10.83 5.59 -9.00
CA LEU A 16 -12.03 5.91 -9.74
C LEU A 16 -13.22 5.08 -9.23
N ALA A 17 -14.35 5.72 -9.04
CA ALA A 17 -15.62 5.05 -8.74
C ALA A 17 -16.66 5.49 -9.77
N GLY A 18 -17.17 4.53 -10.55
CA GLY A 18 -18.08 4.86 -11.65
C GLY A 18 -17.48 5.77 -12.72
N GLY A 19 -16.15 5.73 -12.91
CA GLY A 19 -15.43 6.59 -13.85
C GLY A 19 -15.02 7.95 -13.28
N GLU A 20 -15.48 8.32 -12.09
CA GLU A 20 -15.18 9.60 -11.44
C GLU A 20 -13.99 9.46 -10.46
N PRO A 21 -13.02 10.40 -10.46
CA PRO A 21 -11.94 10.38 -9.50
C PRO A 21 -12.45 10.72 -8.09
N VAL A 22 -12.22 9.80 -7.15
CA VAL A 22 -12.71 9.92 -5.77
C VAL A 22 -11.58 10.06 -4.74
N GLY A 23 -10.34 9.73 -5.11
CA GLY A 23 -9.20 9.79 -4.24
C GLY A 23 -7.92 9.30 -4.92
N PHE A 24 -6.91 9.02 -4.12
CA PHE A 24 -5.70 8.36 -4.59
C PHE A 24 -5.21 7.30 -3.58
N GLN A 25 -4.45 6.35 -4.07
CA GLN A 25 -3.77 5.32 -3.31
C GLN A 25 -2.31 5.28 -3.72
N SER A 26 -1.41 5.50 -2.79
CA SER A 26 0.02 5.36 -3.04
C SER A 26 0.55 4.00 -2.61
N ILE A 27 1.59 3.56 -3.29
CA ILE A 27 2.43 2.43 -2.93
C ILE A 27 3.87 2.78 -3.28
N GLY A 28 4.81 2.47 -2.38
CA GLY A 28 6.21 2.75 -2.62
C GLY A 28 7.11 1.71 -1.98
N GLY A 29 8.35 1.66 -2.46
CA GLY A 29 9.40 0.80 -1.93
C GLY A 29 10.72 1.55 -1.80
N THR A 30 11.49 1.19 -0.78
CA THR A 30 12.88 1.59 -0.61
C THR A 30 13.71 0.32 -0.56
N GLU A 31 14.69 0.21 -1.50
CA GLU A 31 15.49 -1.01 -1.68
C GLU A 31 14.60 -2.27 -1.76
N PHE A 32 13.49 -2.16 -2.51
CA PHE A 32 12.44 -3.19 -2.52
C PHE A 32 12.94 -4.56 -2.95
N ALA A 33 13.91 -4.63 -3.86
CA ALA A 33 14.52 -5.90 -4.27
C ALA A 33 15.13 -6.69 -3.09
N VAL A 34 15.55 -5.99 -2.03
CA VAL A 34 16.15 -6.55 -0.83
C VAL A 34 15.15 -6.61 0.33
N THR A 35 14.47 -5.51 0.60
CA THR A 35 13.59 -5.40 1.78
C THR A 35 12.28 -6.16 1.64
N ARG A 36 11.79 -6.31 0.41
CA ARG A 36 10.48 -6.89 0.09
C ARG A 36 9.33 -6.24 0.88
N GLU A 37 9.55 -5.01 1.34
CA GLU A 37 8.58 -4.22 2.08
C GLU A 37 8.09 -3.04 1.24
N VAL A 38 6.79 -2.83 1.22
CA VAL A 38 6.17 -1.65 0.64
C VAL A 38 5.51 -0.79 1.71
N HIS A 39 5.49 0.52 1.47
CA HIS A 39 4.68 1.44 2.24
C HIS A 39 3.48 1.88 1.42
N THR A 40 2.34 2.10 2.06
CA THR A 40 1.10 2.52 1.42
C THR A 40 0.54 3.76 2.11
N GLY A 41 -0.03 4.64 1.31
CA GLY A 41 -0.76 5.82 1.76
C GLY A 41 -2.02 6.01 0.94
N SER A 42 -2.97 6.79 1.44
CA SER A 42 -4.21 7.02 0.72
C SER A 42 -4.89 8.31 1.13
N TRP A 43 -5.65 8.86 0.21
CA TRP A 43 -6.59 9.92 0.48
C TRP A 43 -7.91 9.64 -0.26
N LEU A 44 -9.02 9.87 0.40
CA LEU A 44 -10.36 9.72 -0.15
C LEU A 44 -11.18 10.98 0.14
N GLY A 45 -11.83 11.50 -0.88
CA GLY A 45 -12.68 12.67 -0.74
C GLY A 45 -13.77 12.45 0.32
N ARG A 46 -13.97 13.43 1.21
CA ARG A 46 -14.86 13.33 2.37
C ARG A 46 -16.28 12.86 2.00
N ARG A 47 -16.82 13.32 0.86
CA ARG A 47 -18.13 12.90 0.33
C ARG A 47 -18.25 11.43 0.00
N HIS A 48 -17.13 10.70 -0.06
CA HIS A 48 -17.07 9.28 -0.42
C HIS A 48 -16.80 8.39 0.80
N HIS A 49 -16.66 8.98 2.00
CA HIS A 49 -16.47 8.23 3.24
C HIS A 49 -17.70 7.41 3.61
N GLY A 50 -17.52 6.33 4.38
CA GLY A 50 -18.61 5.47 4.86
C GLY A 50 -19.26 4.56 3.79
N ARG A 51 -18.69 4.50 2.59
CA ARG A 51 -19.24 3.73 1.44
C ARG A 51 -18.41 2.48 1.09
N GLY A 52 -17.45 2.11 1.92
CA GLY A 52 -16.57 0.96 1.68
C GLY A 52 -15.40 1.22 0.75
N ILE A 53 -15.36 2.35 0.02
CA ILE A 53 -14.34 2.67 -0.97
C ILE A 53 -12.93 2.65 -0.37
N GLY A 54 -12.75 3.19 0.84
CA GLY A 54 -11.44 3.17 1.52
C GLY A 54 -10.91 1.76 1.79
N THR A 55 -11.81 0.81 2.08
CA THR A 55 -11.44 -0.61 2.23
C THR A 55 -11.10 -1.24 0.88
N GLU A 56 -11.90 -0.99 -0.15
CA GLU A 56 -11.66 -1.54 -1.50
C GLU A 56 -10.34 -1.04 -2.10
N MET A 57 -10.07 0.27 -2.05
CA MET A 57 -8.82 0.81 -2.59
C MET A 57 -7.59 0.28 -1.84
N ARG A 58 -7.67 0.09 -0.53
CA ARG A 58 -6.59 -0.52 0.26
C ARG A 58 -6.44 -2.00 -0.08
N THR A 59 -7.54 -2.73 -0.29
CA THR A 59 -7.52 -4.12 -0.76
C THR A 59 -6.83 -4.22 -2.12
N ALA A 60 -7.16 -3.35 -3.06
CA ALA A 60 -6.55 -3.34 -4.39
C ALA A 60 -5.03 -3.13 -4.34
N VAL A 61 -4.55 -2.18 -3.54
CA VAL A 61 -3.11 -1.94 -3.42
C VAL A 61 -2.38 -3.08 -2.70
N LEU A 62 -3.03 -3.79 -1.78
CA LEU A 62 -2.44 -4.99 -1.16
C LEU A 62 -2.34 -6.16 -2.15
N HIS A 63 -3.30 -6.33 -3.05
CA HIS A 63 -3.15 -7.27 -4.16
C HIS A 63 -1.96 -6.89 -5.05
N LEU A 64 -1.80 -5.62 -5.40
CA LEU A 64 -0.62 -5.16 -6.14
C LEU A 64 0.67 -5.46 -5.38
N ALA A 65 0.72 -5.18 -4.09
CA ALA A 65 1.88 -5.42 -3.24
C ALA A 65 2.27 -6.90 -3.19
N PHE A 66 1.35 -7.75 -2.78
CA PHE A 66 1.62 -9.15 -2.48
C PHE A 66 1.56 -10.05 -3.71
N ASP A 67 0.49 -9.96 -4.50
CA ASP A 67 0.29 -10.83 -5.66
C ASP A 67 1.01 -10.30 -6.90
N GLY A 68 1.05 -8.98 -7.07
CA GLY A 68 1.71 -8.33 -8.19
C GLY A 68 3.22 -8.21 -8.03
N LEU A 69 3.69 -7.49 -7.02
CA LEU A 69 5.11 -7.19 -6.81
C LEU A 69 5.85 -8.27 -6.02
N GLY A 70 5.14 -9.12 -5.30
CA GLY A 70 5.73 -10.15 -4.46
C GLY A 70 6.34 -9.60 -3.17
N ALA A 71 5.76 -8.57 -2.57
CA ALA A 71 6.17 -8.08 -1.26
C ALA A 71 5.99 -9.15 -0.18
N ASP A 72 6.79 -9.08 0.87
CA ASP A 72 6.62 -9.91 2.07
C ASP A 72 5.87 -9.13 3.16
N TRP A 73 6.01 -7.81 3.14
CA TRP A 73 5.41 -6.91 4.11
C TRP A 73 4.80 -5.67 3.43
N ALA A 74 3.70 -5.20 4.00
CA ALA A 74 3.14 -3.89 3.69
C ALA A 74 2.96 -3.09 4.98
N VAL A 75 3.45 -1.85 4.99
CA VAL A 75 3.30 -0.92 6.10
C VAL A 75 2.39 0.23 5.71
N SER A 76 1.69 0.76 6.67
CA SER A 76 0.82 1.92 6.53
C SER A 76 0.85 2.73 7.80
N SER A 77 0.36 3.95 7.75
CA SER A 77 0.18 4.75 8.93
C SER A 77 -1.08 5.61 8.87
N ALA A 78 -1.51 6.09 10.02
CA ALA A 78 -2.61 7.02 10.15
C ALA A 78 -2.38 7.94 11.36
N LEU A 79 -2.73 9.20 11.22
CA LEU A 79 -2.71 10.11 12.36
C LEU A 79 -3.60 9.57 13.49
N ASP A 80 -3.10 9.68 14.71
CA ASP A 80 -3.89 9.32 15.90
C ASP A 80 -5.19 10.16 15.93
N GLY A 81 -6.32 9.47 16.11
CA GLY A 81 -7.65 10.06 15.95
C GLY A 81 -8.27 9.92 14.55
N ASN A 82 -7.53 9.47 13.53
CA ASN A 82 -8.11 9.12 12.24
C ASN A 82 -8.76 7.72 12.28
N HIS A 83 -9.88 7.63 12.98
CA HIS A 83 -10.58 6.37 13.23
C HIS A 83 -11.00 5.64 11.94
N ALA A 84 -11.31 6.38 10.86
CA ALA A 84 -11.67 5.78 9.59
C ALA A 84 -10.50 4.99 8.97
N SER A 85 -9.31 5.59 8.88
CA SER A 85 -8.11 4.93 8.36
C SER A 85 -7.62 3.79 9.26
N ILE A 86 -7.64 4.00 10.58
CA ILE A 86 -7.29 2.98 11.57
C ILE A 86 -8.24 1.78 11.46
N GLY A 87 -9.55 2.03 11.31
CA GLY A 87 -10.56 1.00 11.13
C GLY A 87 -10.35 0.16 9.88
N VAL A 88 -9.99 0.79 8.75
CA VAL A 88 -9.64 0.08 7.51
C VAL A 88 -8.43 -0.83 7.72
N SER A 89 -7.36 -0.33 8.35
CA SER A 89 -6.15 -1.12 8.62
C SER A 89 -6.48 -2.36 9.46
N ARG A 90 -7.21 -2.19 10.54
CA ARG A 90 -7.62 -3.30 11.43
C ARG A 90 -8.52 -4.32 10.72
N LYS A 91 -9.48 -3.84 9.94
CA LYS A 91 -10.40 -4.71 9.17
C LYS A 91 -9.65 -5.60 8.20
N LEU A 92 -8.58 -5.09 7.58
CA LEU A 92 -7.77 -5.84 6.63
C LEU A 92 -6.71 -6.74 7.28
N GLY A 93 -6.57 -6.70 8.61
CA GLY A 93 -5.68 -7.58 9.35
C GLY A 93 -4.30 -7.01 9.65
N TYR A 94 -4.10 -5.71 9.48
CA TYR A 94 -2.87 -5.07 9.92
C TYR A 94 -2.74 -5.14 11.45
N ALA A 95 -1.55 -5.45 11.92
CA ALA A 95 -1.16 -5.34 13.31
C ALA A 95 -0.62 -3.93 13.62
N ASP A 96 -0.76 -3.50 14.88
CA ASP A 96 -0.11 -2.27 15.34
C ASP A 96 1.43 -2.44 15.29
N ASP A 97 2.14 -1.44 14.75
CA ASP A 97 3.60 -1.42 14.54
C ASP A 97 4.24 -0.18 15.17
N GLY A 98 3.72 0.25 16.31
CA GLY A 98 4.23 1.38 17.06
C GLY A 98 3.70 2.75 16.60
N THR A 99 4.41 3.79 16.99
CA THR A 99 4.05 5.18 16.70
C THR A 99 5.26 5.97 16.22
N ALA A 100 5.00 7.04 15.49
CA ALA A 100 6.00 8.02 15.11
C ALA A 100 5.50 9.43 15.42
N VAL A 101 6.42 10.37 15.62
CA VAL A 101 6.09 11.78 15.76
C VAL A 101 6.26 12.46 14.43
N GLN A 102 5.24 13.17 13.99
CA GLN A 102 5.26 13.94 12.74
C GLN A 102 4.92 15.39 12.98
N THR A 103 5.35 16.24 12.06
CA THR A 103 4.89 17.65 11.99
C THR A 103 3.86 17.77 10.89
N VAL A 104 2.64 18.14 11.25
CA VAL A 104 1.54 18.41 10.32
C VAL A 104 1.08 19.82 10.53
N GLN A 105 1.19 20.66 9.49
CA GLN A 105 0.84 22.10 9.55
C GLN A 105 1.49 22.83 10.74
N GLY A 106 2.79 22.56 10.96
CA GLY A 106 3.56 23.18 12.05
C GLY A 106 3.24 22.67 13.46
N ARG A 107 2.40 21.65 13.60
CA ARG A 107 2.00 21.07 14.89
C ARG A 107 2.51 19.63 15.03
N ARG A 108 2.97 19.30 16.24
CA ARG A 108 3.32 17.91 16.58
C ARG A 108 2.09 17.03 16.53
N ARG A 109 2.16 15.92 15.81
CA ARG A 109 1.14 14.88 15.72
C ARG A 109 1.75 13.53 15.97
N ILE A 110 0.94 12.62 16.46
CA ILE A 110 1.30 11.19 16.59
C ILE A 110 0.72 10.47 15.37
N ASP A 111 1.57 9.69 14.74
CA ASP A 111 1.22 8.81 13.65
C ASP A 111 1.25 7.36 14.16
N ARG A 112 0.17 6.62 13.99
CA ARG A 112 0.09 5.20 14.35
C ARG A 112 0.54 4.38 13.16
N ARG A 113 1.47 3.47 13.38
CA ARG A 113 2.01 2.60 12.35
C ARG A 113 1.30 1.25 12.39
N PHE A 114 1.14 0.65 11.21
CA PHE A 114 0.47 -0.64 10.99
C PHE A 114 1.29 -1.46 10.01
N ARG A 115 1.34 -2.77 10.22
CA ARG A 115 2.08 -3.71 9.39
C ARG A 115 1.27 -4.97 9.14
N ILE A 116 1.33 -5.50 7.92
CA ILE A 116 0.72 -6.77 7.55
C ILE A 116 1.71 -7.59 6.73
N ASP A 117 1.80 -8.88 7.03
CA ASP A 117 2.59 -9.84 6.26
C ASP A 117 1.75 -10.54 5.18
N ARG A 118 2.45 -11.19 4.26
CA ARG A 118 1.85 -11.97 3.17
C ARG A 118 0.94 -13.08 3.69
N GLU A 119 1.34 -13.79 4.73
CA GLU A 119 0.58 -14.92 5.27
C GLU A 119 -0.78 -14.46 5.80
N THR A 120 -0.78 -13.41 6.62
CA THR A 120 -2.02 -12.78 7.12
C THR A 120 -2.89 -12.30 5.96
N TRP A 121 -2.28 -11.65 4.94
CA TRP A 121 -3.00 -11.17 3.76
C TRP A 121 -3.71 -12.31 3.02
N VAL A 122 -3.03 -13.41 2.74
CA VAL A 122 -3.59 -14.56 2.02
C VAL A 122 -4.84 -15.11 2.72
N THR A 123 -4.87 -15.10 4.05
CA THR A 123 -6.03 -15.58 4.83
C THR A 123 -7.19 -14.56 4.88
N ARG A 124 -6.91 -13.28 4.64
CA ARG A 124 -7.87 -12.17 4.79
C ARG A 124 -8.45 -11.65 3.49
N ARG A 125 -7.78 -11.87 2.37
CA ARG A 125 -8.26 -11.41 1.06
C ARG A 125 -9.58 -12.08 0.69
N THR A 126 -10.58 -11.29 0.34
CA THR A 126 -11.93 -11.78 0.02
C THR A 126 -12.40 -11.41 -1.38
N VAL A 127 -11.80 -10.40 -2.00
CA VAL A 127 -12.22 -9.85 -3.30
C VAL A 127 -11.09 -10.07 -4.31
N PRO A 128 -11.38 -10.66 -5.48
CA PRO A 128 -10.38 -10.76 -6.54
C PRO A 128 -10.12 -9.38 -7.15
N VAL A 129 -8.86 -9.12 -7.50
CA VAL A 129 -8.42 -7.87 -8.15
C VAL A 129 -7.64 -8.24 -9.40
N ARG A 130 -7.98 -7.58 -10.51
CA ARG A 130 -7.24 -7.69 -11.76
C ARG A 130 -6.15 -6.62 -11.81
N ILE A 131 -4.93 -7.05 -12.13
CA ILE A 131 -3.77 -6.17 -12.27
C ILE A 131 -3.35 -6.19 -13.74
N GLU A 132 -3.25 -5.02 -14.36
CA GLU A 132 -2.82 -4.85 -15.75
C GLU A 132 -1.64 -3.89 -15.85
N GLY A 133 -0.78 -4.07 -16.86
CA GLY A 133 0.33 -3.18 -17.15
C GLY A 133 1.52 -3.27 -16.18
N LEU A 134 1.57 -4.28 -15.30
CA LEU A 134 2.62 -4.40 -14.30
C LEU A 134 3.94 -4.93 -14.89
N GLU A 135 3.89 -5.88 -15.81
CA GLU A 135 5.09 -6.60 -16.31
C GLU A 135 6.21 -5.67 -16.81
N PRO A 136 5.93 -4.65 -17.64
CA PRO A 136 6.98 -3.72 -18.10
C PRO A 136 7.60 -2.88 -16.98
N CYS A 137 6.93 -2.78 -15.82
CA CYS A 137 7.36 -1.95 -14.70
C CYS A 137 8.17 -2.72 -13.64
N ARG A 138 8.18 -4.05 -13.67
CA ARG A 138 8.77 -4.88 -12.60
C ARG A 138 10.22 -4.57 -12.34
N GLU A 139 11.04 -4.47 -13.37
CA GLU A 139 12.46 -4.18 -13.24
C GLU A 139 12.68 -2.81 -12.59
N LEU A 140 11.97 -1.79 -13.05
CA LEU A 140 12.05 -0.43 -12.50
C LEU A 140 11.62 -0.38 -11.01
N LEU A 141 10.71 -1.25 -10.61
CA LEU A 141 10.21 -1.32 -9.22
C LEU A 141 11.03 -2.29 -8.35
N GLY A 142 12.10 -2.88 -8.87
CA GLY A 142 12.89 -3.87 -8.15
C GLY A 142 12.11 -5.16 -7.84
N ALA A 143 11.00 -5.40 -8.55
CA ALA A 143 10.18 -6.58 -8.41
C ALA A 143 10.69 -7.68 -9.35
N VAL A 144 11.58 -8.55 -8.86
CA VAL A 144 12.13 -9.65 -9.64
C VAL A 144 11.01 -10.63 -10.03
N SER A 145 10.98 -11.04 -11.29
CA SER A 145 10.05 -12.08 -11.74
C SER A 145 10.32 -13.39 -10.97
N ALA A 146 9.27 -14.07 -10.52
CA ALA A 146 9.39 -15.34 -9.79
C ALA A 146 10.20 -16.41 -10.58
N VAL A 147 10.27 -16.28 -11.90
CA VAL A 147 11.06 -17.15 -12.79
C VAL A 147 12.57 -16.89 -12.67
N ALA A 148 13.00 -15.65 -12.38
CA ALA A 148 14.41 -15.30 -12.23
C ALA A 148 14.99 -15.74 -10.87
N ALA A 149 14.17 -15.79 -9.82
CA ALA A 149 14.59 -16.22 -8.49
C ALA A 149 14.90 -17.74 -8.42
N ALA A 150 14.27 -18.54 -9.27
CA ALA A 150 14.51 -19.98 -9.35
C ALA A 150 15.78 -20.36 -10.14
N ALA A 151 16.37 -19.43 -10.88
CA ALA A 151 17.57 -19.67 -11.71
C ALA A 151 18.90 -19.36 -10.99
N THR A 152 18.84 -18.82 -9.75
CA THR A 152 20.03 -18.39 -8.98
C THR A 152 20.22 -19.21 -7.68
N ALA A 153 19.40 -20.25 -7.47
CA ALA A 153 19.50 -21.15 -6.32
C ALA A 153 20.19 -22.47 -6.71
#